data_9fe8d54207aafde9be75dcd659a874f2
#
_entry.id   9fe8d54207aafde9be75dcd659a874f2
#
_cell.length_a   1.000
_cell.length_b   1.000
_cell.length_c   1.000
_cell.angle_alpha   90.00
_cell.angle_beta   90.00
_cell.angle_gamma   90.00
#
_symmetry.space_group_name_H-M   'P 1'
#
loop_
_entity.id
_entity.type
_entity.pdbx_description
1 polymer ?
#
loop_
_entity_poly.entity_id
_entity_poly.type
_entity_poly.pdbx_seq_one_letter_code
_entity_poly.pdbx_strand_id
1 'polypeptide(L)'
;MSLPVIIRPAAPEDAEALLSIYAPYVKHTAITFEYEVPSVEEFQKRIAHTLQHYPYLVAERTTSSSTQDIKNKADCSACTEIAGYAYAGPLHARAAYAWSVETSIYVRESERKSGIGKALYASLEKALAAQNMTNLNACIASPVVDDEYLNHNSIQFHQHLGYSMVGEFHKCAYKFGRWYNMVWMEKIIADHPDRQPDVIPFAQIPPEIYC
;
A
#
# COMPACT_ATOMS: atom_id res chain seq x y z
N MET A 1 18.10 -10.56 -15.13
CA MET A 1 18.24 -9.92 -13.78
C MET A 1 17.10 -8.94 -13.65
N SER A 2 16.33 -8.96 -12.53
CA SER A 2 15.30 -7.96 -12.29
C SER A 2 15.97 -6.60 -12.09
N LEU A 3 15.43 -5.55 -12.72
CA LEU A 3 15.89 -4.19 -12.51
C LEU A 3 15.70 -3.79 -11.03
N PRO A 4 16.58 -2.95 -10.46
CA PRO A 4 16.48 -2.53 -9.08
C PRO A 4 15.16 -1.80 -8.82
N VAL A 5 14.57 -2.05 -7.66
CA VAL A 5 13.40 -1.34 -7.14
C VAL A 5 13.90 -0.35 -6.11
N ILE A 6 13.52 0.91 -6.24
CA ILE A 6 13.81 1.98 -5.27
C ILE A 6 12.52 2.28 -4.52
N ILE A 7 12.59 2.30 -3.18
CA ILE A 7 11.48 2.72 -2.33
C ILE A 7 11.76 4.13 -1.84
N ARG A 8 10.77 5.01 -1.94
CA ARG A 8 10.84 6.38 -1.42
C ARG A 8 9.49 6.83 -0.86
N PRO A 9 9.44 7.89 -0.05
CA PRO A 9 8.18 8.55 0.27
C PRO A 9 7.45 9.01 -1.00
N ALA A 10 6.13 8.89 -0.98
CA ALA A 10 5.29 9.52 -1.99
C ALA A 10 5.30 11.05 -1.83
N ALA A 11 5.02 11.75 -2.92
CA ALA A 11 4.73 13.18 -2.92
C ALA A 11 3.34 13.42 -3.52
N PRO A 12 2.65 14.52 -3.19
CA PRO A 12 1.37 14.84 -3.82
C PRO A 12 1.41 14.85 -5.35
N GLU A 13 2.56 15.18 -5.92
CA GLU A 13 2.82 15.17 -7.36
C GLU A 13 2.77 13.79 -8.00
N ASP A 14 2.93 12.72 -7.20
CA ASP A 14 2.80 11.33 -7.66
C ASP A 14 1.35 10.92 -7.89
N ALA A 15 0.37 11.73 -7.49
CA ALA A 15 -1.05 11.36 -7.45
C ALA A 15 -1.58 10.82 -8.77
N GLU A 16 -1.21 11.40 -9.91
CA GLU A 16 -1.65 10.92 -11.23
C GLU A 16 -1.13 9.51 -11.52
N ALA A 17 0.15 9.26 -11.23
CA ALA A 17 0.78 7.95 -11.40
C ALA A 17 0.17 6.91 -10.47
N LEU A 18 -0.04 7.26 -9.20
CA LEU A 18 -0.66 6.37 -8.21
C LEU A 18 -2.12 6.08 -8.56
N LEU A 19 -2.85 7.10 -9.01
CA LEU A 19 -4.23 6.94 -9.45
C LEU A 19 -4.34 6.03 -10.68
N SER A 20 -3.35 6.08 -11.60
CA SER A 20 -3.28 5.16 -12.74
C SER A 20 -3.15 3.69 -12.31
N ILE A 21 -2.53 3.44 -11.14
CA ILE A 21 -2.45 2.11 -10.53
C ILE A 21 -3.77 1.76 -9.83
N TYR A 22 -4.39 2.71 -9.12
CA TYR A 22 -5.59 2.48 -8.32
C TYR A 22 -6.88 2.34 -9.15
N ALA A 23 -7.02 3.13 -10.21
CA ALA A 23 -8.24 3.19 -11.03
C ALA A 23 -8.70 1.81 -11.57
N PRO A 24 -7.82 0.91 -12.04
CA PRO A 24 -8.22 -0.44 -12.44
C PRO A 24 -8.83 -1.25 -11.28
N TYR A 25 -8.31 -1.09 -10.06
CA TYR A 25 -8.87 -1.78 -8.88
C TYR A 25 -10.29 -1.30 -8.57
N VAL A 26 -10.56 0.00 -8.70
CA VAL A 26 -11.91 0.54 -8.52
C VAL A 26 -12.85 0.05 -9.60
N LYS A 27 -12.43 0.11 -10.88
CA LYS A 27 -13.30 -0.16 -12.03
C LYS A 27 -13.55 -1.62 -12.31
N HIS A 28 -12.58 -2.50 -11.99
CA HIS A 28 -12.60 -3.88 -12.48
C HIS A 28 -12.48 -4.93 -11.38
N THR A 29 -12.37 -4.54 -10.11
CA THR A 29 -12.22 -5.48 -9.00
C THR A 29 -13.07 -5.10 -7.79
N ALA A 30 -13.32 -6.08 -6.92
CA ALA A 30 -13.89 -5.85 -5.59
C ALA A 30 -12.81 -5.79 -4.50
N ILE A 31 -11.53 -5.60 -4.87
CA ILE A 31 -10.41 -5.41 -3.91
C ILE A 31 -10.58 -4.12 -3.10
N THR A 32 -11.11 -3.07 -3.74
CA THR A 32 -11.59 -1.86 -3.06
C THR A 32 -13.09 -1.74 -3.23
N PHE A 33 -13.76 -1.21 -2.20
CA PHE A 33 -15.20 -0.99 -2.22
C PHE A 33 -15.60 0.43 -2.67
N GLU A 34 -14.66 1.25 -3.13
CA GLU A 34 -15.00 2.48 -3.84
C GLU A 34 -15.70 2.16 -5.17
N TYR A 35 -16.76 2.90 -5.47
CA TYR A 35 -17.53 2.76 -6.72
C TYR A 35 -17.00 3.65 -7.83
N GLU A 36 -16.46 4.81 -7.46
CA GLU A 36 -15.95 5.82 -8.38
C GLU A 36 -14.46 6.04 -8.16
N VAL A 37 -13.75 6.31 -9.26
CA VAL A 37 -12.33 6.66 -9.19
C VAL A 37 -12.23 8.10 -8.68
N PRO A 38 -11.49 8.38 -7.61
CA PRO A 38 -11.31 9.73 -7.12
C PRO A 38 -10.60 10.62 -8.15
N SER A 39 -10.76 11.94 -8.04
CA SER A 39 -10.00 12.87 -8.87
C SER A 39 -8.52 12.90 -8.45
N VAL A 40 -7.66 13.45 -9.33
CA VAL A 40 -6.24 13.65 -9.02
C VAL A 40 -6.07 14.55 -7.80
N GLU A 41 -6.86 15.63 -7.72
CA GLU A 41 -6.82 16.58 -6.60
C GLU A 41 -7.25 15.94 -5.27
N GLU A 42 -8.24 15.06 -5.32
CA GLU A 42 -8.65 14.30 -4.14
C GLU A 42 -7.53 13.34 -3.71
N PHE A 43 -6.89 12.67 -4.68
CA PHE A 43 -5.80 11.75 -4.38
C PHE A 43 -4.56 12.47 -3.83
N GLN A 44 -4.23 13.66 -4.34
CA GLN A 44 -3.20 14.55 -3.79
C GLN A 44 -3.46 14.89 -2.32
N LYS A 45 -4.70 15.22 -1.99
CA LYS A 45 -5.10 15.51 -0.60
C LYS A 45 -4.94 14.29 0.31
N ARG A 46 -5.32 13.09 -0.17
CA ARG A 46 -5.14 11.84 0.59
C ARG A 46 -3.66 11.59 0.89
N ILE A 47 -2.77 11.73 -0.11
CA ILE A 47 -1.33 11.57 0.07
C ILE A 47 -0.81 12.60 1.08
N ALA A 48 -1.09 13.88 0.86
CA ALA A 48 -0.62 14.97 1.73
C ALA A 48 -1.11 14.82 3.17
N HIS A 49 -2.37 14.40 3.36
CA HIS A 49 -2.94 14.16 4.69
C HIS A 49 -2.25 13.00 5.40
N THR A 50 -2.07 11.88 4.70
CA THR A 50 -1.43 10.68 5.28
C THR A 50 0.01 10.98 5.72
N LEU A 51 0.79 11.64 4.87
CA LEU A 51 2.20 11.97 5.13
C LEU A 51 2.42 12.87 6.36
N GLN A 52 1.40 13.55 6.87
CA GLN A 52 1.53 14.34 8.10
C GLN A 52 1.88 13.46 9.32
N HIS A 53 1.40 12.21 9.33
CA HIS A 53 1.51 11.33 10.49
C HIS A 53 2.01 9.93 10.16
N TYR A 54 1.73 9.41 8.96
CA TYR A 54 1.96 8.03 8.58
C TYR A 54 2.77 7.91 7.29
N PRO A 55 3.52 6.81 7.11
CA PRO A 55 4.25 6.56 5.88
C PRO A 55 3.29 6.32 4.70
N TYR A 56 3.62 6.93 3.59
CA TYR A 56 3.08 6.67 2.26
C TYR A 56 4.27 6.46 1.33
N LEU A 57 4.51 5.22 0.89
CA LEU A 57 5.70 4.82 0.16
C LEU A 57 5.36 4.40 -1.26
N VAL A 58 6.22 4.75 -2.21
CA VAL A 58 6.14 4.29 -3.60
C VAL A 58 7.34 3.40 -3.93
N ALA A 59 7.12 2.44 -4.83
CA ALA A 59 8.16 1.61 -5.43
C ALA A 59 8.38 2.06 -6.87
N GLU A 60 9.56 2.56 -7.16
CA GLU A 60 10.00 2.92 -8.51
C GLU A 60 10.82 1.80 -9.12
N ARG A 61 10.60 1.56 -10.40
CA ARG A 61 11.41 0.66 -11.22
C ARG A 61 12.00 1.42 -12.38
N THR A 62 13.30 1.23 -12.63
CA THR A 62 13.94 1.73 -13.84
C THR A 62 13.40 0.95 -15.04
N THR A 63 12.83 1.63 -16.01
CA THR A 63 12.46 1.02 -17.29
C THR A 63 13.61 1.25 -18.28
N SER A 64 14.10 0.17 -18.89
CA SER A 64 14.97 0.30 -20.04
C SER A 64 14.10 0.72 -21.23
N SER A 65 14.25 1.94 -21.73
CA SER A 65 13.60 2.36 -22.96
C SER A 65 13.98 1.39 -24.07
N SER A 66 12.99 0.70 -24.62
CA SER A 66 13.16 -0.13 -25.83
C SER A 66 13.62 0.76 -26.98
N THR A 67 14.81 0.46 -27.47
CA THR A 67 15.53 1.09 -28.58
C THR A 67 14.74 0.95 -29.88
N GLN A 68 13.80 1.85 -30.19
CA GLN A 68 13.28 1.94 -31.56
C GLN A 68 13.16 3.36 -32.14
N ASP A 69 13.41 4.44 -31.38
CA ASP A 69 13.36 5.80 -31.91
C ASP A 69 14.50 6.70 -31.40
N ILE A 70 15.75 6.25 -31.44
CA ILE A 70 16.86 7.11 -31.04
C ILE A 70 17.72 7.48 -32.28
N LYS A 71 17.39 8.64 -32.88
CA LYS A 71 18.31 9.38 -33.76
C LYS A 71 19.00 10.57 -33.07
N ASN A 72 18.93 10.68 -31.73
CA ASN A 72 19.73 11.71 -31.01
C ASN A 72 20.32 11.12 -29.72
N LYS A 73 21.60 10.85 -29.73
CA LYS A 73 22.47 10.36 -28.67
C LYS A 73 22.85 11.52 -27.72
N ALA A 74 22.00 11.98 -26.85
CA ALA A 74 22.41 12.94 -25.80
C ALA A 74 21.61 12.90 -24.48
N ASP A 75 20.48 12.16 -24.36
CA ASP A 75 19.70 12.17 -23.12
C ASP A 75 19.12 10.77 -22.85
N CYS A 76 20.00 9.87 -22.39
CA CYS A 76 19.58 8.58 -21.87
C CYS A 76 19.37 8.71 -20.35
N SER A 77 18.41 9.53 -19.93
CA SER A 77 17.88 9.48 -18.57
C SER A 77 17.06 8.20 -18.47
N ALA A 78 17.50 7.27 -17.61
CA ALA A 78 16.71 6.10 -17.28
C ALA A 78 15.34 6.56 -16.77
N CYS A 79 14.28 6.28 -17.52
CA CYS A 79 12.92 6.58 -17.06
C CYS A 79 12.59 5.66 -15.89
N THR A 80 12.25 6.24 -14.75
CA THR A 80 11.68 5.49 -13.63
C THR A 80 10.16 5.53 -13.72
N GLU A 81 9.51 4.42 -13.43
CA GLU A 81 8.06 4.32 -13.38
C GLU A 81 7.63 3.78 -12.02
N ILE A 82 6.56 4.36 -11.45
CA ILE A 82 5.98 3.86 -10.20
C ILE A 82 5.24 2.54 -10.49
N ALA A 83 5.71 1.48 -9.85
CA ALA A 83 5.22 0.12 -10.03
C ALA A 83 4.20 -0.30 -8.96
N GLY A 84 4.16 0.42 -7.84
CA GLY A 84 3.23 0.18 -6.74
C GLY A 84 3.44 1.15 -5.59
N TYR A 85 2.54 1.12 -4.63
CA TYR A 85 2.61 1.94 -3.43
C TYR A 85 1.97 1.24 -2.24
N ALA A 86 2.40 1.60 -1.02
CA ALA A 86 1.79 1.16 0.23
C ALA A 86 1.77 2.31 1.22
N TYR A 87 0.76 2.34 2.07
CA TYR A 87 0.63 3.37 3.08
C TYR A 87 -0.01 2.82 4.36
N ALA A 88 0.12 3.58 5.43
CA ALA A 88 -0.61 3.33 6.66
C ALA A 88 -1.55 4.50 6.98
N GLY A 89 -2.56 4.20 7.77
CA GLY A 89 -3.47 5.17 8.36
C GLY A 89 -3.87 4.74 9.76
N PRO A 90 -4.61 5.57 10.52
CA PRO A 90 -5.04 5.21 11.86
C PRO A 90 -6.02 4.03 11.80
N LEU A 91 -5.86 3.03 12.67
CA LEU A 91 -6.86 1.96 12.82
C LEU A 91 -8.21 2.53 13.24
N HIS A 92 -8.21 3.47 14.20
CA HIS A 92 -9.37 4.22 14.67
C HIS A 92 -8.95 5.61 15.16
N ALA A 93 -9.87 6.56 15.10
CA ALA A 93 -9.62 7.96 15.46
C ALA A 93 -9.40 8.23 16.98
N ARG A 94 -9.68 7.25 17.86
CA ARG A 94 -9.52 7.45 19.31
C ARG A 94 -8.07 7.29 19.72
N ALA A 95 -7.56 8.15 20.61
CA ALA A 95 -6.17 8.19 21.05
C ALA A 95 -5.61 6.87 21.59
N ALA A 96 -6.45 6.03 22.23
CA ALA A 96 -6.02 4.72 22.71
C ALA A 96 -5.56 3.75 21.61
N TYR A 97 -5.89 4.02 20.34
CA TYR A 97 -5.45 3.22 19.18
C TYR A 97 -4.20 3.81 18.50
N ALA A 98 -3.54 4.80 19.10
CA ALA A 98 -2.45 5.55 18.46
C ALA A 98 -1.30 4.67 17.93
N TRP A 99 -1.04 3.52 18.54
CA TRP A 99 0.05 2.59 18.17
C TRP A 99 -0.40 1.48 17.20
N SER A 100 -1.64 1.53 16.75
CA SER A 100 -2.22 0.57 15.81
C SER A 100 -2.59 1.26 14.52
N VAL A 101 -2.19 0.69 13.38
CA VAL A 101 -2.43 1.24 12.05
C VAL A 101 -3.15 0.26 11.16
N GLU A 102 -3.91 0.77 10.20
CA GLU A 102 -4.36 0.03 9.03
C GLU A 102 -3.38 0.23 7.88
N THR A 103 -3.00 -0.84 7.20
CA THR A 103 -2.07 -0.82 6.08
C THR A 103 -2.78 -1.15 4.77
N SER A 104 -2.41 -0.46 3.70
CA SER A 104 -2.95 -0.69 2.36
C SER A 104 -1.83 -0.78 1.33
N ILE A 105 -2.03 -1.59 0.29
CA ILE A 105 -1.07 -1.76 -0.80
C ILE A 105 -1.78 -1.92 -2.14
N TYR A 106 -1.23 -1.28 -3.16
CA TYR A 106 -1.64 -1.43 -4.56
C TYR A 106 -0.40 -1.55 -5.44
N VAL A 107 -0.39 -2.55 -6.30
CA VAL A 107 0.72 -2.83 -7.22
C VAL A 107 0.17 -2.86 -8.64
N ARG A 108 0.86 -2.22 -9.58
CA ARG A 108 0.51 -2.26 -11.00
C ARG A 108 0.31 -3.71 -11.44
N GLU A 109 -0.73 -3.99 -12.20
CA GLU A 109 -1.10 -5.36 -12.54
C GLU A 109 0.02 -6.14 -13.24
N SER A 110 0.74 -5.49 -14.17
CA SER A 110 1.90 -6.03 -14.87
C SER A 110 3.09 -6.33 -13.95
N GLU A 111 3.11 -5.72 -12.75
CA GLU A 111 4.18 -5.82 -11.77
C GLU A 111 3.84 -6.74 -10.59
N ARG A 112 2.70 -7.41 -10.64
CA ARG A 112 2.33 -8.42 -9.62
C ARG A 112 3.30 -9.60 -9.67
N LYS A 113 3.52 -10.23 -8.50
CA LYS A 113 4.45 -11.37 -8.31
C LYS A 113 5.92 -11.08 -8.64
N SER A 114 6.32 -9.81 -8.79
CA SER A 114 7.70 -9.38 -9.05
C SER A 114 8.50 -9.03 -7.78
N GLY A 115 7.92 -9.20 -6.59
CA GLY A 115 8.55 -8.88 -5.31
C GLY A 115 8.30 -7.45 -4.81
N ILE A 116 7.69 -6.57 -5.61
CA ILE A 116 7.40 -5.17 -5.24
C ILE A 116 6.57 -5.05 -3.97
N GLY A 117 5.51 -5.85 -3.85
CA GLY A 117 4.68 -5.82 -2.65
C GLY A 117 5.45 -6.17 -1.38
N LYS A 118 6.35 -7.17 -1.45
CA LYS A 118 7.22 -7.54 -0.32
C LYS A 118 8.19 -6.41 0.03
N ALA A 119 8.80 -5.77 -0.97
CA ALA A 119 9.73 -4.67 -0.76
C ALA A 119 9.03 -3.46 -0.12
N LEU A 120 7.84 -3.07 -0.61
CA LEU A 120 7.04 -2.00 -0.04
C LEU A 120 6.68 -2.26 1.43
N TYR A 121 6.20 -3.46 1.75
CA TYR A 121 5.84 -3.80 3.13
C TYR A 121 7.06 -3.87 4.05
N ALA A 122 8.20 -4.38 3.57
CA ALA A 122 9.44 -4.39 4.36
C ALA A 122 9.89 -2.98 4.74
N SER A 123 9.79 -2.01 3.83
CA SER A 123 10.09 -0.60 4.09
C SER A 123 9.01 0.05 4.98
N LEU A 124 7.74 -0.25 4.73
CA LEU A 124 6.62 0.26 5.53
C LEU A 124 6.73 -0.18 7.00
N GLU A 125 7.03 -1.46 7.24
CA GLU A 125 7.22 -2.02 8.58
C GLU A 125 8.39 -1.36 9.32
N LYS A 126 9.52 -1.11 8.64
CA LYS A 126 10.65 -0.40 9.24
C LYS A 126 10.28 1.03 9.65
N ALA A 127 9.58 1.76 8.78
CA ALA A 127 9.11 3.11 9.07
C ALA A 127 8.16 3.12 10.27
N LEU A 128 7.20 2.21 10.31
CA LEU A 128 6.22 2.10 11.39
C LEU A 128 6.85 1.66 12.71
N ALA A 129 7.81 0.73 12.69
CA ALA A 129 8.55 0.35 13.88
C ALA A 129 9.35 1.54 14.45
N ALA A 130 9.98 2.35 13.57
CA ALA A 130 10.69 3.57 13.98
C ALA A 130 9.75 4.65 14.53
N GLN A 131 8.47 4.63 14.19
CA GLN A 131 7.44 5.48 14.78
C GLN A 131 6.91 4.97 16.13
N ASN A 132 7.40 3.87 16.67
CA ASN A 132 6.90 3.14 17.84
C ASN A 132 5.53 2.47 17.63
N MET A 133 5.12 2.21 16.38
CA MET A 133 3.91 1.43 16.11
C MET A 133 4.13 -0.04 16.50
N THR A 134 3.07 -0.66 17.02
CA THR A 134 3.12 -2.05 17.50
C THR A 134 2.27 -3.00 16.66
N ASN A 135 1.10 -2.54 16.20
CA ASN A 135 0.12 -3.37 15.52
C ASN A 135 -0.16 -2.86 14.11
N LEU A 136 0.07 -3.72 13.14
CA LEU A 136 -0.33 -3.52 11.77
C LEU A 136 -1.58 -4.34 11.49
N ASN A 137 -2.58 -3.71 10.91
CA ASN A 137 -3.84 -4.33 10.56
C ASN A 137 -4.09 -4.17 9.07
N ALA A 138 -4.71 -5.15 8.44
CA ALA A 138 -5.14 -5.11 7.06
C ALA A 138 -6.62 -5.47 6.96
N CYS A 139 -7.39 -4.57 6.37
CA CYS A 139 -8.79 -4.78 6.01
C CYS A 139 -8.85 -5.28 4.57
N ILE A 140 -9.26 -6.52 4.35
CA ILE A 140 -9.15 -7.19 3.05
C ILE A 140 -10.51 -7.69 2.61
N ALA A 141 -10.92 -7.30 1.41
CA ALA A 141 -12.10 -7.88 0.76
C ALA A 141 -11.91 -9.39 0.54
N SER A 142 -12.91 -10.18 0.86
CA SER A 142 -12.88 -11.64 0.79
C SER A 142 -14.10 -12.15 0.01
N PRO A 143 -13.92 -12.96 -1.04
CA PRO A 143 -15.04 -13.56 -1.74
C PRO A 143 -15.56 -14.76 -0.96
N VAL A 144 -16.85 -15.05 -1.05
CA VAL A 144 -17.42 -16.33 -0.56
C VAL A 144 -16.88 -17.49 -1.41
N VAL A 145 -16.77 -17.26 -2.72
CA VAL A 145 -16.14 -18.14 -3.72
C VAL A 145 -15.40 -17.21 -4.69
N ASP A 146 -14.19 -17.58 -5.10
CA ASP A 146 -13.42 -16.82 -6.08
C ASP A 146 -14.25 -16.54 -7.34
N ASP A 147 -14.21 -15.30 -7.79
CA ASP A 147 -14.90 -14.85 -8.99
C ASP A 147 -13.99 -13.95 -9.87
N GLU A 148 -14.55 -13.42 -10.97
CA GLU A 148 -13.80 -12.57 -11.90
C GLU A 148 -13.35 -11.24 -11.30
N TYR A 149 -13.95 -10.77 -10.19
CA TYR A 149 -13.66 -9.49 -9.55
C TYR A 149 -12.80 -9.64 -8.30
N LEU A 150 -12.79 -10.81 -7.65
CA LEU A 150 -12.10 -11.01 -6.39
C LEU A 150 -11.68 -12.46 -6.17
N ASN A 151 -10.49 -12.64 -5.62
CA ASN A 151 -9.95 -13.92 -5.20
C ASN A 151 -9.19 -13.77 -3.86
N HIS A 152 -8.68 -14.87 -3.32
CA HIS A 152 -7.99 -14.90 -2.03
C HIS A 152 -6.51 -14.49 -2.08
N ASN A 153 -6.00 -13.97 -3.20
CA ASN A 153 -4.57 -13.62 -3.34
C ASN A 153 -4.09 -12.60 -2.30
N SER A 154 -4.91 -11.60 -1.95
CA SER A 154 -4.52 -10.59 -0.95
C SER A 154 -4.39 -11.20 0.44
N ILE A 155 -5.29 -12.09 0.84
CA ILE A 155 -5.23 -12.81 2.11
C ILE A 155 -3.95 -13.66 2.16
N GLN A 156 -3.69 -14.45 1.11
CA GLN A 156 -2.49 -15.28 1.01
C GLN A 156 -1.21 -14.44 1.04
N PHE A 157 -1.20 -13.28 0.38
CA PHE A 157 -0.07 -12.36 0.40
C PHE A 157 0.23 -11.87 1.82
N HIS A 158 -0.78 -11.45 2.58
CA HIS A 158 -0.60 -11.00 3.96
C HIS A 158 -0.18 -12.15 4.89
N GLN A 159 -0.72 -13.35 4.70
CA GLN A 159 -0.26 -14.55 5.42
C GLN A 159 1.23 -14.80 5.21
N HIS A 160 1.74 -14.70 3.97
CA HIS A 160 3.17 -14.85 3.67
C HIS A 160 4.04 -13.75 4.29
N LEU A 161 3.47 -12.58 4.60
CA LEU A 161 4.15 -11.51 5.33
C LEU A 161 4.06 -11.66 6.85
N GLY A 162 3.41 -12.72 7.36
CA GLY A 162 3.28 -13.00 8.78
C GLY A 162 2.06 -12.40 9.45
N TYR A 163 1.06 -11.96 8.69
CA TYR A 163 -0.23 -11.56 9.24
C TYR A 163 -1.07 -12.79 9.60
N SER A 164 -1.79 -12.69 10.71
CA SER A 164 -2.75 -13.69 11.20
C SER A 164 -4.18 -13.19 11.04
N MET A 165 -5.12 -14.12 10.80
CA MET A 165 -6.55 -13.82 10.71
C MET A 165 -7.09 -13.42 12.08
N VAL A 166 -7.77 -12.28 12.16
CA VAL A 166 -8.46 -11.81 13.36
C VAL A 166 -9.95 -12.16 13.32
N GLY A 167 -10.60 -11.93 12.19
CA GLY A 167 -12.02 -12.20 12.04
C GLY A 167 -12.54 -11.86 10.65
N GLU A 168 -13.80 -12.26 10.41
CA GLU A 168 -14.48 -12.06 9.13
C GLU A 168 -15.87 -11.48 9.32
N PHE A 169 -16.21 -10.47 8.53
CA PHE A 169 -17.56 -9.93 8.39
C PHE A 169 -18.19 -10.49 7.14
N HIS A 170 -19.33 -11.16 7.29
CA HIS A 170 -19.98 -11.84 6.19
C HIS A 170 -20.94 -10.89 5.45
N LYS A 171 -20.84 -10.88 4.11
CA LYS A 171 -21.73 -10.11 3.22
C LYS A 171 -21.92 -8.65 3.66
N CYS A 172 -20.83 -8.01 4.05
CA CYS A 172 -20.84 -6.65 4.59
C CYS A 172 -20.65 -5.58 3.50
N ALA A 173 -20.25 -5.95 2.29
CA ALA A 173 -20.06 -5.03 1.17
C ALA A 173 -20.72 -5.56 -0.11
N TYR A 174 -21.26 -4.64 -0.93
CA TYR A 174 -21.94 -4.96 -2.18
C TYR A 174 -21.26 -4.25 -3.34
N LYS A 175 -20.85 -4.96 -4.39
CA LYS A 175 -20.25 -4.38 -5.59
C LYS A 175 -20.43 -5.33 -6.77
N PHE A 176 -20.56 -4.82 -7.99
CA PHE A 176 -20.78 -5.61 -9.21
C PHE A 176 -21.94 -6.61 -9.12
N GLY A 177 -23.03 -6.23 -8.43
CA GLY A 177 -24.18 -7.10 -8.25
C GLY A 177 -24.01 -8.26 -7.26
N ARG A 178 -22.93 -8.26 -6.46
CA ARG A 178 -22.57 -9.35 -5.52
C ARG A 178 -22.27 -8.85 -4.12
N TRP A 179 -22.51 -9.69 -3.13
CA TRP A 179 -22.12 -9.49 -1.75
C TRP A 179 -20.75 -10.11 -1.49
N TYR A 180 -19.88 -9.33 -0.86
CA TYR A 180 -18.55 -9.75 -0.45
C TYR A 180 -18.41 -9.72 1.07
N ASN A 181 -17.56 -10.59 1.58
CA ASN A 181 -17.10 -10.56 2.94
C ASN A 181 -15.91 -9.58 3.07
N MET A 182 -15.54 -9.30 4.29
CA MET A 182 -14.33 -8.56 4.60
C MET A 182 -13.64 -9.21 5.79
N VAL A 183 -12.33 -9.44 5.70
CA VAL A 183 -11.54 -9.98 6.79
C VAL A 183 -10.61 -8.92 7.36
N TRP A 184 -10.37 -9.02 8.67
CA TRP A 184 -9.28 -8.34 9.35
C TRP A 184 -8.15 -9.32 9.58
N MET A 185 -6.95 -8.88 9.23
CA MET A 185 -5.71 -9.58 9.54
C MET A 185 -4.79 -8.64 10.32
N GLU A 186 -4.00 -9.20 11.26
CA GLU A 186 -3.07 -8.42 12.07
C GLU A 186 -1.66 -8.99 12.03
N LYS A 187 -0.67 -8.11 12.25
CA LYS A 187 0.72 -8.45 12.50
C LYS A 187 1.26 -7.57 13.62
N ILE A 188 1.78 -8.20 14.67
CA ILE A 188 2.47 -7.49 15.75
C ILE A 188 3.95 -7.37 15.35
N ILE A 189 4.47 -6.13 15.33
CA ILE A 189 5.85 -5.83 14.90
C ILE A 189 6.76 -5.37 16.04
N ALA A 190 6.21 -5.12 17.23
CA ALA A 190 6.95 -4.75 18.43
C ALA A 190 6.24 -5.23 19.69
N ASP A 191 6.98 -5.31 20.78
CA ASP A 191 6.42 -5.65 22.10
C ASP A 191 5.46 -4.59 22.60
N HIS A 192 4.59 -4.96 23.55
CA HIS A 192 3.68 -4.07 24.27
C HIS A 192 4.17 -3.87 25.70
N PRO A 193 5.09 -2.92 25.96
CA PRO A 193 5.61 -2.66 27.29
C PRO A 193 4.58 -1.96 28.18
N ASP A 194 4.72 -2.08 29.50
CA ASP A 194 3.84 -1.41 30.48
C ASP A 194 3.82 0.13 30.30
N ARG A 195 4.91 0.69 29.79
CA ARG A 195 5.02 2.11 29.44
C ARG A 195 5.38 2.23 27.97
N GLN A 196 4.37 2.41 27.15
CA GLN A 196 4.53 2.56 25.69
C GLN A 196 5.13 3.94 25.37
N PRO A 197 6.21 4.04 24.55
CA PRO A 197 6.73 5.30 24.03
C PRO A 197 5.70 6.04 23.17
N ASP A 198 5.78 7.37 23.14
CA ASP A 198 4.92 8.18 22.27
C ASP A 198 5.17 7.85 20.78
N VAL A 199 4.14 8.02 19.97
CA VAL A 199 4.25 7.86 18.50
C VAL A 199 5.06 9.01 17.93
N ILE A 200 6.07 8.68 17.13
CA ILE A 200 6.89 9.67 16.40
C ILE A 200 6.22 9.92 15.04
N PRO A 201 5.90 11.17 14.67
CA PRO A 201 5.37 11.50 13.34
C PRO A 201 6.31 11.05 12.22
N PHE A 202 5.75 10.54 11.12
CA PHE A 202 6.55 10.01 10.00
C PHE A 202 7.55 11.02 9.44
N ALA A 203 7.20 12.31 9.38
CA ALA A 203 8.08 13.36 8.92
C ALA A 203 9.39 13.50 9.74
N GLN A 204 9.45 12.92 10.94
CA GLN A 204 10.66 12.93 11.80
C GLN A 204 11.49 11.64 11.65
N ILE A 205 11.03 10.65 10.88
CA ILE A 205 11.76 9.40 10.66
C ILE A 205 12.76 9.58 9.51
N PRO A 206 14.06 9.37 9.75
CA PRO A 206 15.07 9.50 8.71
C PRO A 206 14.83 8.48 7.57
N PRO A 207 14.92 8.91 6.29
CA PRO A 207 14.70 8.03 5.15
C PRO A 207 15.59 6.79 5.11
N GLU A 208 16.81 6.86 5.63
CA GLU A 208 17.79 5.78 5.66
C GLU A 208 17.31 4.56 6.47
N ILE A 209 16.27 4.73 7.29
CA ILE A 209 15.69 3.62 8.08
C ILE A 209 14.86 2.70 7.20
N TYR A 210 14.16 3.25 6.19
CA TYR A 210 13.14 2.52 5.44
C TYR A 210 13.34 2.52 3.90
N CYS A 211 14.20 3.38 3.36
CA CYS A 211 14.56 3.41 1.93
C CYS A 211 15.67 2.44 1.55
#